data_1b0ec05fb1c016fc668975e2ce5a4c21
#
_entry.id   1b0ec05fb1c016fc668975e2ce5a4c21
#
_cell.length_a   1.000
_cell.length_b   1.000
_cell.length_c   1.000
_cell.angle_alpha   90.00
_cell.angle_beta   90.00
_cell.angle_gamma   90.00
#
_symmetry.space_group_name_H-M   'P 1'
#
loop_
_entity.id
_entity.type
_entity.pdbx_description
1 polymer ?
#
loop_
_entity_poly.entity_id
_entity_poly.type
_entity_poly.pdbx_seq_one_letter_code
_entity_poly.pdbx_strand_id
1 'polypeptide(L)'
;MQLPNTIPMSALRQLANWITRPYDFLDECAEKYGDMFTIKLVGFPPLLFLSNPQTIKEIFAADARFDAGRSNRILIPLLGSNSLVLLDGDRHKRERKLLMPPFHGDRVKSYGEIICQITKEVGSQWQHERSFLASKAMQDITLEVIIQAVFGLTGGERYQQLKPLLANFLDSTASPLRSSFLFLPLLQQDWGSWSPWGKVVRQRQQIYELLQAEIDARRSQTSIAGNDVLSLMLSAKDESGQQMSDIELKDELMTMLVAGHETTASVLTWALYWIHKKPDIKAKLLEEINELGESDPMAIASLPYLTAVANESLRIYPIVPIVFPRISKQEVTVNGHTFPPETTLVPSIYSLHHREDLYPESKQFKPERFLERQFTAWEFIPFGGGNRRCLGYALAMLEIKLVLATILINFPLKLAEQSVKYRRRGLTIATSNGVPLVLQD
;
A
#
# COMPACT_ATOMS: atom_id res chain seq x y z
N MET A 1 -7.07 -13.18 -31.24
CA MET A 1 -5.59 -13.15 -31.21
C MET A 1 -5.12 -13.86 -29.94
N GLN A 2 -4.16 -14.77 -30.02
CA GLN A 2 -3.63 -15.44 -28.84
C GLN A 2 -2.59 -14.52 -28.19
N LEU A 3 -2.76 -14.23 -26.90
CA LEU A 3 -1.78 -13.40 -26.17
C LEU A 3 -0.43 -14.15 -26.04
N PRO A 4 0.70 -13.40 -25.98
CA PRO A 4 2.04 -13.98 -25.91
C PRO A 4 2.22 -14.91 -24.71
N ASN A 5 3.02 -15.97 -24.90
CA ASN A 5 3.50 -16.84 -23.84
C ASN A 5 2.41 -17.26 -22.82
N THR A 6 1.27 -17.73 -23.32
CA THR A 6 0.21 -18.24 -22.46
C THR A 6 0.71 -19.47 -21.69
N ILE A 7 0.64 -19.42 -20.36
CA ILE A 7 1.10 -20.50 -19.49
C ILE A 7 0.24 -21.75 -19.72
N PRO A 8 0.84 -22.92 -20.09
CA PRO A 8 0.12 -24.17 -20.37
C PRO A 8 -0.29 -24.90 -19.10
N MET A 9 -1.02 -24.22 -18.24
CA MET A 9 -1.51 -24.72 -16.95
C MET A 9 -2.98 -24.31 -16.82
N SER A 10 -3.81 -25.15 -16.18
CA SER A 10 -5.22 -24.79 -15.96
C SER A 10 -5.38 -23.50 -15.16
N ALA A 11 -6.41 -22.70 -15.44
CA ALA A 11 -6.66 -21.44 -14.74
C ALA A 11 -6.82 -21.61 -13.23
N LEU A 12 -7.40 -22.75 -12.80
CA LEU A 12 -7.53 -23.07 -11.37
C LEU A 12 -6.16 -23.30 -10.70
N ARG A 13 -5.25 -24.00 -11.35
CA ARG A 13 -3.90 -24.23 -10.84
C ARG A 13 -3.07 -22.94 -10.82
N GLN A 14 -3.23 -22.09 -11.84
CA GLN A 14 -2.62 -20.75 -11.85
C GLN A 14 -3.15 -19.89 -10.70
N LEU A 15 -4.48 -19.90 -10.44
CA LEU A 15 -5.09 -19.21 -9.31
C LEU A 15 -4.58 -19.73 -7.97
N ALA A 16 -4.45 -21.05 -7.81
CA ALA A 16 -3.88 -21.65 -6.59
C ALA A 16 -2.45 -21.17 -6.33
N ASN A 17 -1.57 -21.18 -7.36
CA ASN A 17 -0.21 -20.66 -7.25
C ASN A 17 -0.19 -19.15 -6.93
N TRP A 18 -1.05 -18.36 -7.59
CA TRP A 18 -1.18 -16.92 -7.34
C TRP A 18 -1.60 -16.59 -5.91
N ILE A 19 -2.41 -17.46 -5.27
CA ILE A 19 -2.86 -17.28 -3.88
C ILE A 19 -1.80 -17.76 -2.89
N THR A 20 -1.21 -18.95 -3.11
CA THR A 20 -0.40 -19.61 -2.09
C THR A 20 1.09 -19.27 -2.15
N ARG A 21 1.65 -19.01 -3.36
CA ARG A 21 3.07 -18.74 -3.58
C ARG A 21 3.30 -17.74 -4.74
N PRO A 22 2.77 -16.50 -4.63
CA PRO A 22 2.78 -15.56 -5.74
C PRO A 22 4.17 -15.22 -6.28
N TYR A 23 5.15 -15.04 -5.41
CA TYR A 23 6.51 -14.69 -5.83
C TYR A 23 7.22 -15.83 -6.53
N ASP A 24 7.19 -17.04 -5.97
CA ASP A 24 7.80 -18.21 -6.62
C ASP A 24 7.15 -18.48 -7.98
N PHE A 25 5.82 -18.27 -8.07
CA PHE A 25 5.10 -18.44 -9.32
C PHE A 25 5.51 -17.39 -10.38
N LEU A 26 5.73 -16.13 -9.97
CA LEU A 26 6.22 -15.09 -10.87
C LEU A 26 7.67 -15.33 -11.29
N ASP A 27 8.54 -15.83 -10.38
CA ASP A 27 9.92 -16.21 -10.70
C ASP A 27 9.95 -17.33 -11.75
N GLU A 28 9.20 -18.42 -11.54
CA GLU A 28 9.08 -19.53 -12.50
C GLU A 28 8.57 -19.05 -13.88
N CYS A 29 7.63 -18.13 -13.88
CA CYS A 29 7.10 -17.56 -15.12
C CYS A 29 8.14 -16.68 -15.83
N ALA A 30 8.83 -15.79 -15.11
CA ALA A 30 9.85 -14.92 -15.65
C ALA A 30 11.05 -15.70 -16.19
N GLU A 31 11.51 -16.74 -15.47
CA GLU A 31 12.60 -17.61 -15.91
C GLU A 31 12.26 -18.34 -17.20
N LYS A 32 11.03 -18.86 -17.30
CA LYS A 32 10.64 -19.70 -18.44
C LYS A 32 10.19 -18.89 -19.67
N TYR A 33 9.53 -17.73 -19.47
CA TYR A 33 8.86 -17.00 -20.53
C TYR A 33 9.41 -15.59 -20.75
N GLY A 34 10.36 -15.15 -19.92
CA GLY A 34 10.97 -13.82 -20.00
C GLY A 34 10.06 -12.69 -19.51
N ASP A 35 10.20 -11.53 -20.11
CA ASP A 35 9.61 -10.26 -19.66
C ASP A 35 8.10 -10.12 -19.92
N MET A 36 7.52 -11.05 -20.69
CA MET A 36 6.14 -10.97 -21.15
C MET A 36 5.51 -12.36 -21.16
N PHE A 37 4.47 -12.57 -20.33
CA PHE A 37 3.73 -13.83 -20.27
C PHE A 37 2.28 -13.62 -19.84
N THR A 38 1.40 -14.56 -20.20
CA THR A 38 -0.04 -14.48 -19.94
C THR A 38 -0.46 -15.46 -18.85
N ILE A 39 -1.01 -14.92 -17.76
CA ILE A 39 -1.64 -15.67 -16.69
C ILE A 39 -3.16 -15.68 -16.88
N LYS A 40 -3.78 -16.83 -16.69
CA LYS A 40 -5.25 -17.01 -16.70
C LYS A 40 -5.74 -17.36 -15.31
N LEU A 41 -6.49 -16.46 -14.69
CA LEU A 41 -7.11 -16.69 -13.39
C LEU A 41 -8.63 -16.93 -13.57
N VAL A 42 -9.19 -17.82 -12.78
CA VAL A 42 -10.62 -18.10 -12.80
C VAL A 42 -11.40 -16.83 -12.44
N GLY A 43 -12.38 -16.44 -13.28
CA GLY A 43 -13.19 -15.24 -13.07
C GLY A 43 -12.58 -13.93 -13.58
N PHE A 44 -11.38 -13.99 -14.16
CA PHE A 44 -10.71 -12.82 -14.75
C PHE A 44 -10.42 -13.01 -16.24
N PRO A 45 -10.36 -11.92 -17.02
CA PRO A 45 -9.82 -11.98 -18.36
C PRO A 45 -8.34 -12.43 -18.31
N PRO A 46 -7.76 -12.88 -19.44
CA PRO A 46 -6.34 -13.17 -19.50
C PRO A 46 -5.52 -11.92 -19.15
N LEU A 47 -4.55 -12.10 -18.25
CA LEU A 47 -3.69 -11.04 -17.72
C LEU A 47 -2.30 -11.13 -18.36
N LEU A 48 -1.91 -10.13 -19.13
CA LEU A 48 -0.59 -10.06 -19.75
C LEU A 48 0.39 -9.36 -18.80
N PHE A 49 1.24 -10.13 -18.16
CA PHE A 49 2.28 -9.66 -17.25
C PHE A 49 3.48 -9.11 -18.02
N LEU A 50 4.02 -7.99 -17.54
CA LEU A 50 5.07 -7.23 -18.21
C LEU A 50 6.09 -6.74 -17.16
N SER A 51 7.39 -6.99 -17.41
CA SER A 51 8.48 -6.61 -16.50
C SER A 51 9.64 -5.87 -17.17
N ASN A 52 9.54 -5.57 -18.47
CA ASN A 52 10.54 -4.77 -19.17
C ASN A 52 10.35 -3.28 -18.85
N PRO A 53 11.39 -2.52 -18.41
CA PRO A 53 11.26 -1.11 -18.06
C PRO A 53 10.76 -0.23 -19.20
N GLN A 54 11.24 -0.47 -20.44
CA GLN A 54 10.82 0.32 -21.59
C GLN A 54 9.33 0.11 -21.90
N THR A 55 8.87 -1.15 -21.82
CA THR A 55 7.45 -1.50 -21.95
C THR A 55 6.58 -0.79 -20.90
N ILE A 56 7.04 -0.77 -19.65
CA ILE A 56 6.36 -0.09 -18.53
C ILE A 56 6.31 1.42 -18.75
N LYS A 57 7.42 2.02 -19.24
CA LYS A 57 7.47 3.43 -19.61
C LYS A 57 6.42 3.77 -20.67
N GLU A 58 6.33 2.97 -21.73
CA GLU A 58 5.35 3.17 -22.82
C GLU A 58 3.90 3.10 -22.31
N ILE A 59 3.59 2.13 -21.43
CA ILE A 59 2.27 2.00 -20.80
C ILE A 59 1.93 3.23 -19.97
N PHE A 60 2.84 3.68 -19.11
CA PHE A 60 2.60 4.85 -18.26
C PHE A 60 2.50 6.16 -19.04
N ALA A 61 3.25 6.30 -20.13
CA ALA A 61 3.15 7.45 -21.03
C ALA A 61 1.81 7.47 -21.79
N ALA A 62 1.23 6.30 -22.09
CA ALA A 62 -0.01 6.15 -22.82
C ALA A 62 -1.26 5.98 -21.92
N ASP A 63 -1.20 6.33 -20.64
CA ASP A 63 -2.26 6.08 -19.64
C ASP A 63 -3.68 6.51 -20.08
N ALA A 64 -3.81 7.54 -20.92
CA ALA A 64 -5.09 7.99 -21.47
C ALA A 64 -5.79 6.94 -22.38
N ARG A 65 -5.02 5.98 -22.90
CA ARG A 65 -5.52 4.89 -23.75
C ARG A 65 -6.04 3.69 -22.95
N PHE A 66 -5.95 3.74 -21.61
CA PHE A 66 -6.29 2.64 -20.73
C PHE A 66 -7.31 3.04 -19.68
N ASP A 67 -8.14 2.07 -19.29
CA ASP A 67 -8.89 2.09 -18.06
C ASP A 67 -8.13 1.29 -16.99
N ALA A 68 -8.15 1.77 -15.74
CA ALA A 68 -7.60 1.06 -14.60
C ALA A 68 -8.64 0.85 -13.50
N GLY A 69 -9.56 1.78 -13.31
CA GLY A 69 -10.63 1.67 -12.32
C GLY A 69 -11.53 0.46 -12.58
N ARG A 70 -11.84 0.22 -13.87
CA ARG A 70 -12.65 -0.91 -14.30
C ARG A 70 -12.04 -2.27 -13.91
N SER A 71 -10.73 -2.39 -13.85
CA SER A 71 -10.04 -3.61 -13.43
C SER A 71 -10.11 -3.86 -11.92
N ASN A 72 -10.44 -2.83 -11.15
CA ASN A 72 -10.42 -2.86 -9.68
C ASN A 72 -11.81 -3.00 -9.06
N ARG A 73 -12.86 -3.26 -9.85
CA ARG A 73 -14.26 -3.36 -9.38
C ARG A 73 -14.47 -4.35 -8.24
N ILE A 74 -13.61 -5.34 -8.12
CA ILE A 74 -13.58 -6.27 -6.98
C ILE A 74 -13.47 -5.55 -5.61
N LEU A 75 -12.96 -4.32 -5.58
CA LEU A 75 -12.78 -3.51 -4.38
C LEU A 75 -14.00 -2.67 -4.00
N ILE A 76 -15.03 -2.57 -4.86
CA ILE A 76 -16.25 -1.78 -4.61
C ILE A 76 -16.83 -2.05 -3.21
N PRO A 77 -16.95 -3.30 -2.76
CA PRO A 77 -17.54 -3.58 -1.47
C PRO A 77 -16.77 -3.03 -0.27
N LEU A 78 -15.47 -2.85 -0.42
CA LEU A 78 -14.60 -2.31 0.63
C LEU A 78 -14.51 -0.79 0.57
N LEU A 79 -14.33 -0.23 -0.63
CA LEU A 79 -13.97 1.17 -0.83
C LEU A 79 -15.14 2.08 -1.16
N GLY A 80 -16.27 1.50 -1.62
CA GLY A 80 -17.34 2.27 -2.24
C GLY A 80 -17.10 2.54 -3.73
N SER A 81 -18.14 2.94 -4.45
CA SER A 81 -18.10 3.10 -5.92
C SER A 81 -17.45 4.40 -6.38
N ASN A 82 -17.26 5.37 -5.49
CA ASN A 82 -16.67 6.67 -5.80
C ASN A 82 -15.17 6.75 -5.46
N SER A 83 -14.58 5.68 -4.93
CA SER A 83 -13.15 5.61 -4.65
C SER A 83 -12.30 5.92 -5.90
N LEU A 84 -11.27 6.75 -5.76
CA LEU A 84 -10.31 7.09 -6.80
C LEU A 84 -9.73 5.86 -7.53
N VAL A 85 -9.55 4.77 -6.80
CA VAL A 85 -9.03 3.49 -7.32
C VAL A 85 -9.97 2.87 -8.37
N LEU A 86 -11.26 3.19 -8.31
CA LEU A 86 -12.32 2.62 -9.14
C LEU A 86 -12.77 3.54 -10.28
N LEU A 87 -12.33 4.79 -10.25
CA LEU A 87 -12.71 5.79 -11.25
C LEU A 87 -11.80 5.73 -12.47
N ASP A 88 -12.34 6.07 -13.63
CA ASP A 88 -11.62 6.24 -14.89
C ASP A 88 -11.93 7.60 -15.53
N GLY A 89 -11.15 7.98 -16.55
CA GLY A 89 -11.36 9.17 -17.35
C GLY A 89 -11.33 10.48 -16.56
N ASP A 90 -12.25 11.39 -16.89
CA ASP A 90 -12.28 12.72 -16.30
C ASP A 90 -12.70 12.76 -14.84
N ARG A 91 -13.54 11.81 -14.41
CA ARG A 91 -13.86 11.66 -12.98
C ARG A 91 -12.62 11.34 -12.17
N HIS A 92 -11.79 10.40 -12.60
CA HIS A 92 -10.52 10.10 -11.95
C HIS A 92 -9.60 11.32 -11.88
N LYS A 93 -9.49 12.09 -12.98
CA LYS A 93 -8.64 13.30 -13.00
C LYS A 93 -9.14 14.34 -12.00
N ARG A 94 -10.46 14.59 -11.96
CA ARG A 94 -11.09 15.51 -11.02
C ARG A 94 -10.82 15.12 -9.57
N GLU A 95 -11.18 13.90 -9.20
CA GLU A 95 -11.00 13.39 -7.84
C GLU A 95 -9.53 13.41 -7.43
N ARG A 96 -8.64 12.93 -8.29
CA ARG A 96 -7.21 12.96 -8.01
C ARG A 96 -6.69 14.38 -7.75
N LYS A 97 -7.16 15.37 -8.50
CA LYS A 97 -6.77 16.78 -8.31
C LYS A 97 -7.26 17.33 -6.97
N LEU A 98 -8.46 16.97 -6.55
CA LEU A 98 -9.03 17.38 -5.26
C LEU A 98 -8.29 16.73 -4.08
N LEU A 99 -7.84 15.48 -4.24
CA LEU A 99 -7.19 14.69 -3.20
C LEU A 99 -5.67 14.92 -3.08
N MET A 100 -5.03 15.51 -4.08
CA MET A 100 -3.57 15.71 -4.08
C MET A 100 -3.02 16.63 -2.98
N PRO A 101 -3.64 17.79 -2.67
CA PRO A 101 -3.03 18.79 -1.79
C PRO A 101 -2.62 18.27 -0.40
N PRO A 102 -3.39 17.42 0.29
CA PRO A 102 -3.01 16.87 1.60
C PRO A 102 -1.72 16.03 1.59
N PHE A 103 -1.37 15.44 0.43
CA PHE A 103 -0.26 14.50 0.31
C PHE A 103 1.00 15.08 -0.33
N HIS A 104 1.09 16.42 -0.48
CA HIS A 104 2.23 17.08 -1.12
C HIS A 104 2.76 18.27 -0.33
N GLY A 105 4.05 18.55 -0.56
CA GLY A 105 4.72 19.74 -0.02
C GLY A 105 4.77 19.78 1.51
N ASP A 106 4.60 20.98 2.07
CA ASP A 106 4.73 21.21 3.53
C ASP A 106 3.63 20.53 4.36
N ARG A 107 2.51 20.14 3.74
CA ARG A 107 1.45 19.41 4.44
C ARG A 107 1.92 18.04 4.92
N VAL A 108 2.68 17.33 4.09
CA VAL A 108 3.24 16.02 4.50
C VAL A 108 4.23 16.20 5.65
N LYS A 109 5.00 17.28 5.65
CA LYS A 109 5.96 17.57 6.72
C LYS A 109 5.28 17.74 8.08
N SER A 110 4.08 18.34 8.13
CA SER A 110 3.36 18.56 9.37
C SER A 110 2.94 17.28 10.10
N TYR A 111 2.94 16.13 9.42
CA TYR A 111 2.65 14.83 10.05
C TYR A 111 3.87 14.20 10.75
N GLY A 112 5.08 14.75 10.57
CA GLY A 112 6.31 14.15 11.07
C GLY A 112 6.35 13.98 12.58
N GLU A 113 5.99 15.03 13.34
CA GLU A 113 5.95 14.98 14.81
C GLU A 113 4.92 13.97 15.32
N ILE A 114 3.72 13.95 14.69
CA ILE A 114 2.64 13.02 15.04
C ILE A 114 3.10 11.58 14.86
N ILE A 115 3.77 11.27 13.75
CA ILE A 115 4.30 9.92 13.46
C ILE A 115 5.32 9.50 14.54
N CYS A 116 6.28 10.38 14.86
CA CYS A 116 7.28 10.10 15.90
C CYS A 116 6.65 9.89 17.27
N GLN A 117 5.69 10.75 17.65
CA GLN A 117 5.00 10.64 18.94
C GLN A 117 4.21 9.33 19.04
N ILE A 118 3.37 9.01 18.06
CA ILE A 118 2.60 7.77 18.01
C ILE A 118 3.53 6.55 18.12
N THR A 119 4.65 6.57 17.40
CA THR A 119 5.62 5.48 17.45
C THR A 119 6.20 5.28 18.84
N LYS A 120 6.55 6.37 19.54
CA LYS A 120 7.02 6.32 20.94
C LYS A 120 5.93 5.81 21.89
N GLU A 121 4.70 6.28 21.73
CA GLU A 121 3.56 5.87 22.56
C GLU A 121 3.26 4.37 22.44
N VAL A 122 3.25 3.83 21.21
CA VAL A 122 3.05 2.40 20.98
C VAL A 122 4.26 1.61 21.49
N GLY A 123 5.48 2.07 21.23
CA GLY A 123 6.70 1.40 21.65
C GLY A 123 6.86 1.35 23.19
N SER A 124 6.38 2.37 23.90
CA SER A 124 6.41 2.40 25.37
C SER A 124 5.55 1.32 26.04
N GLN A 125 4.65 0.68 25.29
CA GLN A 125 3.83 -0.44 25.79
C GLN A 125 4.54 -1.80 25.66
N TRP A 126 5.67 -1.86 24.95
CA TRP A 126 6.43 -3.11 24.79
C TRP A 126 7.14 -3.44 26.12
N GLN A 127 7.08 -4.70 26.50
CA GLN A 127 7.63 -5.16 27.77
C GLN A 127 9.01 -5.79 27.54
N HIS A 128 9.95 -5.46 28.41
CA HIS A 128 11.29 -6.05 28.42
C HIS A 128 11.22 -7.57 28.52
N GLU A 129 12.11 -8.25 27.78
CA GLU A 129 12.26 -9.70 27.72
C GLU A 129 10.99 -10.47 27.23
N ARG A 130 9.92 -9.76 26.85
CA ARG A 130 8.74 -10.36 26.22
C ARG A 130 8.76 -10.19 24.72
N SER A 131 8.45 -11.29 24.03
CA SER A 131 8.30 -11.27 22.58
C SER A 131 6.96 -10.63 22.20
N PHE A 132 6.98 -9.76 21.18
CA PHE A 132 5.81 -9.21 20.53
C PHE A 132 5.92 -9.35 19.01
N LEU A 133 4.79 -9.24 18.31
CA LEU A 133 4.78 -9.30 16.84
C LEU A 133 4.94 -7.91 16.25
N ALA A 134 6.02 -7.69 15.52
CA ALA A 134 6.26 -6.43 14.81
C ALA A 134 5.09 -6.05 13.91
N SER A 135 4.48 -7.03 13.21
CA SER A 135 3.31 -6.77 12.35
C SER A 135 2.13 -6.14 13.10
N LYS A 136 1.86 -6.60 14.33
CA LYS A 136 0.77 -6.03 15.14
C LYS A 136 1.14 -4.62 15.60
N ALA A 137 2.36 -4.43 16.10
CA ALA A 137 2.83 -3.13 16.54
C ALA A 137 2.82 -2.10 15.38
N MET A 138 3.26 -2.50 14.18
CA MET A 138 3.23 -1.62 13.01
C MET A 138 1.80 -1.31 12.54
N GLN A 139 0.88 -2.27 12.66
CA GLN A 139 -0.54 -2.02 12.41
C GLN A 139 -1.14 -1.03 13.41
N ASP A 140 -0.81 -1.13 14.69
CA ASP A 140 -1.28 -0.19 15.70
C ASP A 140 -0.75 1.23 15.43
N ILE A 141 0.52 1.38 15.05
CA ILE A 141 1.11 2.67 14.66
C ILE A 141 0.41 3.24 13.44
N THR A 142 0.33 2.49 12.33
CA THR A 142 -0.22 3.01 11.08
C THR A 142 -1.72 3.31 11.18
N LEU A 143 -2.47 2.55 11.96
CA LEU A 143 -3.88 2.87 12.23
C LEU A 143 -4.02 4.19 12.98
N GLU A 144 -3.20 4.41 14.00
CA GLU A 144 -3.22 5.64 14.77
C GLU A 144 -2.82 6.84 13.93
N VAL A 145 -1.78 6.70 13.09
CA VAL A 145 -1.37 7.74 12.14
C VAL A 145 -2.53 8.12 11.21
N ILE A 146 -3.25 7.13 10.67
CA ILE A 146 -4.41 7.40 9.80
C ILE A 146 -5.53 8.10 10.57
N ILE A 147 -5.85 7.66 11.78
CA ILE A 147 -6.91 8.28 12.59
C ILE A 147 -6.58 9.74 12.88
N GLN A 148 -5.34 10.05 13.21
CA GLN A 148 -4.94 11.41 13.54
C GLN A 148 -4.66 12.27 12.30
N ALA A 149 -3.86 11.80 11.34
CA ALA A 149 -3.47 12.59 10.18
C ALA A 149 -4.57 12.68 9.11
N VAL A 150 -5.35 11.60 8.90
CA VAL A 150 -6.38 11.56 7.86
C VAL A 150 -7.74 12.01 8.39
N PHE A 151 -8.19 11.44 9.52
CA PHE A 151 -9.49 11.80 10.08
C PHE A 151 -9.44 12.97 11.06
N GLY A 152 -8.24 13.40 11.52
CA GLY A 152 -8.05 14.50 12.45
C GLY A 152 -8.60 14.22 13.85
N LEU A 153 -8.72 12.96 14.23
CA LEU A 153 -9.27 12.53 15.53
C LEU A 153 -8.14 12.15 16.49
N THR A 154 -7.95 12.93 17.54
CA THR A 154 -6.92 12.70 18.57
C THR A 154 -7.49 12.16 19.89
N GLY A 155 -8.82 12.08 20.02
CA GLY A 155 -9.50 11.62 21.24
C GLY A 155 -11.01 11.87 21.20
N GLY A 156 -11.66 11.65 22.36
CA GLY A 156 -13.11 11.83 22.50
C GLY A 156 -13.93 10.62 22.11
N GLU A 157 -15.25 10.74 22.19
CA GLU A 157 -16.19 9.62 22.03
C GLU A 157 -16.12 9.01 20.62
N ARG A 158 -16.09 9.83 19.56
CA ARG A 158 -16.01 9.33 18.17
C ARG A 158 -14.71 8.59 17.89
N TYR A 159 -13.58 9.05 18.44
CA TYR A 159 -12.31 8.34 18.34
C TYR A 159 -12.41 6.95 19.00
N GLN A 160 -12.98 6.87 20.22
CA GLN A 160 -13.12 5.61 20.94
C GLN A 160 -14.06 4.62 20.23
N GLN A 161 -15.08 5.12 19.54
CA GLN A 161 -15.99 4.28 18.74
C GLN A 161 -15.37 3.87 17.39
N LEU A 162 -14.72 4.79 16.69
CA LEU A 162 -14.22 4.58 15.34
C LEU A 162 -12.99 3.65 15.31
N LYS A 163 -12.02 3.84 16.21
CA LYS A 163 -10.78 3.07 16.22
C LYS A 163 -10.99 1.54 16.26
N PRO A 164 -11.78 0.96 17.20
CA PRO A 164 -12.04 -0.47 17.20
C PRO A 164 -12.84 -0.96 16.00
N LEU A 165 -13.76 -0.14 15.46
CA LEU A 165 -14.51 -0.48 14.26
C LEU A 165 -13.59 -0.57 13.03
N LEU A 166 -12.67 0.38 12.86
CA LEU A 166 -11.68 0.38 11.78
C LEU A 166 -10.75 -0.83 11.88
N ALA A 167 -10.20 -1.10 13.08
CA ALA A 167 -9.36 -2.26 13.32
C ALA A 167 -10.08 -3.57 12.96
N ASN A 168 -11.31 -3.75 13.45
CA ASN A 168 -12.12 -4.93 13.18
C ASN A 168 -12.48 -5.08 11.68
N PHE A 169 -12.78 -3.97 11.01
CA PHE A 169 -13.05 -3.96 9.56
C PHE A 169 -11.83 -4.42 8.77
N LEU A 170 -10.65 -3.89 9.07
CA LEU A 170 -9.39 -4.27 8.42
C LEU A 170 -9.05 -5.74 8.67
N ASP A 171 -9.17 -6.22 9.92
CA ASP A 171 -8.93 -7.62 10.29
C ASP A 171 -9.92 -8.57 9.60
N SER A 172 -11.16 -8.14 9.39
CA SER A 172 -12.18 -8.95 8.69
C SER A 172 -11.80 -9.26 7.25
N THR A 173 -10.98 -8.43 6.62
CA THR A 173 -10.53 -8.55 5.22
C THR A 173 -9.12 -9.13 5.08
N ALA A 174 -8.37 -9.22 6.16
CA ALA A 174 -6.95 -9.59 6.16
C ALA A 174 -6.68 -11.10 5.97
N SER A 175 -7.59 -11.96 6.42
CA SER A 175 -7.43 -13.42 6.31
C SER A 175 -7.57 -13.89 4.86
N PRO A 176 -6.70 -14.80 4.35
CA PRO A 176 -6.80 -15.36 3.00
C PRO A 176 -8.17 -16.01 2.72
N LEU A 177 -8.74 -16.68 3.73
CA LEU A 177 -10.05 -17.30 3.60
C LEU A 177 -11.18 -16.26 3.49
N ARG A 178 -11.09 -15.17 4.28
CA ARG A 178 -12.09 -14.10 4.25
C ARG A 178 -11.92 -13.20 3.03
N SER A 179 -10.69 -12.92 2.59
CA SER A 179 -10.44 -12.15 1.37
C SER A 179 -10.88 -12.90 0.11
N SER A 180 -11.03 -14.25 0.15
CA SER A 180 -11.60 -15.00 -0.99
C SER A 180 -13.03 -14.60 -1.32
N PHE A 181 -13.80 -14.03 -0.35
CA PHE A 181 -15.12 -13.47 -0.63
C PHE A 181 -15.07 -12.35 -1.68
N LEU A 182 -13.98 -11.58 -1.75
CA LEU A 182 -13.83 -10.55 -2.77
C LEU A 182 -13.74 -11.14 -4.18
N PHE A 183 -13.21 -12.35 -4.33
CA PHE A 183 -13.03 -13.04 -5.61
C PHE A 183 -14.21 -13.91 -6.02
N LEU A 184 -15.15 -14.14 -5.11
CA LEU A 184 -16.30 -15.03 -5.32
C LEU A 184 -17.61 -14.27 -5.08
N PRO A 185 -18.21 -13.64 -6.12
CA PRO A 185 -19.44 -12.84 -5.96
C PRO A 185 -20.60 -13.59 -5.31
N LEU A 186 -20.69 -14.91 -5.49
CA LEU A 186 -21.71 -15.76 -4.85
C LEU A 186 -21.62 -15.74 -3.32
N LEU A 187 -20.44 -15.47 -2.75
CA LEU A 187 -20.22 -15.35 -1.31
C LEU A 187 -20.49 -13.94 -0.77
N GLN A 188 -20.73 -12.97 -1.65
CA GLN A 188 -21.08 -11.58 -1.32
C GLN A 188 -22.59 -11.41 -1.10
N GLN A 189 -23.22 -12.40 -0.45
CA GLN A 189 -24.63 -12.33 -0.10
C GLN A 189 -24.81 -11.91 1.35
N ASP A 190 -25.59 -10.88 1.58
CA ASP A 190 -25.98 -10.44 2.92
C ASP A 190 -27.15 -11.29 3.43
N TRP A 191 -26.85 -12.35 4.14
CA TRP A 191 -27.84 -13.21 4.81
C TRP A 191 -28.07 -12.81 6.27
N GLY A 192 -27.83 -11.56 6.63
CA GLY A 192 -27.98 -11.06 7.98
C GLY A 192 -26.69 -10.97 8.79
N SER A 193 -26.79 -10.60 10.06
CA SER A 193 -25.65 -10.34 10.95
C SER A 193 -24.78 -11.59 11.26
N TRP A 194 -25.30 -12.78 11.00
CA TRP A 194 -24.59 -14.04 11.19
C TRP A 194 -23.66 -14.38 10.01
N SER A 195 -23.93 -13.85 8.81
CA SER A 195 -23.10 -14.12 7.64
C SER A 195 -21.79 -13.29 7.69
N PRO A 196 -20.64 -13.89 7.26
CA PRO A 196 -19.38 -13.15 7.23
C PRO A 196 -19.44 -11.87 6.39
N TRP A 197 -20.10 -11.93 5.24
CA TRP A 197 -20.29 -10.76 4.38
C TRP A 197 -21.23 -9.72 4.99
N GLY A 198 -22.34 -10.14 5.56
CA GLY A 198 -23.25 -9.25 6.26
C GLY A 198 -22.60 -8.52 7.44
N LYS A 199 -21.60 -9.13 8.13
CA LYS A 199 -20.79 -8.41 9.14
C LYS A 199 -19.98 -7.29 8.52
N VAL A 200 -19.29 -7.54 7.40
CA VAL A 200 -18.48 -6.52 6.70
C VAL A 200 -19.36 -5.35 6.26
N VAL A 201 -20.52 -5.63 5.68
CA VAL A 201 -21.47 -4.60 5.23
C VAL A 201 -21.95 -3.73 6.41
N ARG A 202 -22.29 -4.33 7.56
CA ARG A 202 -22.74 -3.59 8.74
C ARG A 202 -21.61 -2.79 9.39
N GLN A 203 -20.40 -3.35 9.49
CA GLN A 203 -19.25 -2.59 9.98
C GLN A 203 -18.99 -1.37 9.10
N ARG A 204 -19.02 -1.53 7.79
CA ARG A 204 -18.87 -0.40 6.85
C ARG A 204 -19.95 0.65 7.06
N GLN A 205 -21.21 0.22 7.24
CA GLN A 205 -22.31 1.14 7.48
C GLN A 205 -22.10 1.95 8.79
N GLN A 206 -21.71 1.29 9.88
CA GLN A 206 -21.40 1.96 11.14
C GLN A 206 -20.25 2.96 11.00
N ILE A 207 -19.20 2.60 10.25
CA ILE A 207 -18.09 3.52 9.95
C ILE A 207 -18.62 4.73 9.18
N TYR A 208 -19.47 4.52 8.17
CA TYR A 208 -20.05 5.61 7.36
C TYR A 208 -20.93 6.56 8.19
N GLU A 209 -21.66 6.05 9.17
CA GLU A 209 -22.47 6.84 10.10
C GLU A 209 -21.59 7.73 10.99
N LEU A 210 -20.49 7.20 11.54
CA LEU A 210 -19.54 7.97 12.33
C LEU A 210 -18.79 9.01 11.48
N LEU A 211 -18.40 8.66 10.26
CA LEU A 211 -17.77 9.61 9.34
C LEU A 211 -18.74 10.73 8.93
N GLN A 212 -20.04 10.41 8.71
CA GLN A 212 -21.04 11.44 8.43
C GLN A 212 -21.19 12.40 9.60
N ALA A 213 -21.28 11.88 10.82
CA ALA A 213 -21.37 12.71 12.03
C ALA A 213 -20.14 13.63 12.20
N GLU A 214 -18.94 13.18 11.78
CA GLU A 214 -17.73 14.01 11.80
C GLU A 214 -17.77 15.07 10.71
N ILE A 215 -18.18 14.72 9.49
CA ILE A 215 -18.37 15.66 8.38
C ILE A 215 -19.35 16.77 8.75
N ASP A 216 -20.50 16.40 9.32
CA ASP A 216 -21.54 17.35 9.72
C ASP A 216 -21.06 18.29 10.84
N ALA A 217 -20.35 17.73 11.83
CA ALA A 217 -19.78 18.51 12.92
C ALA A 217 -18.76 19.56 12.42
N ARG A 218 -17.92 19.23 11.43
CA ARG A 218 -16.96 20.17 10.86
C ARG A 218 -17.62 21.23 9.98
N ARG A 219 -18.63 20.86 9.21
CA ARG A 219 -19.38 21.83 8.38
C ARG A 219 -20.18 22.81 9.20
N SER A 220 -20.61 22.44 10.41
CA SER A 220 -21.31 23.34 11.33
C SER A 220 -20.41 24.39 11.98
N GLN A 221 -19.08 24.24 11.90
CA GLN A 221 -18.12 25.21 12.42
C GLN A 221 -18.03 26.43 11.50
N THR A 222 -17.81 27.60 12.07
CA THR A 222 -17.71 28.89 11.34
C THR A 222 -16.55 28.91 10.33
N SER A 223 -15.50 28.13 10.59
CA SER A 223 -14.39 27.87 9.65
C SER A 223 -13.93 26.43 9.82
N ILE A 224 -13.69 25.74 8.71
CA ILE A 224 -13.06 24.41 8.74
C ILE A 224 -11.59 24.66 9.04
N ALA A 225 -11.23 24.60 10.32
CA ALA A 225 -9.86 24.75 10.79
C ALA A 225 -9.27 23.34 11.01
N GLY A 226 -8.18 23.00 10.32
CA GLY A 226 -7.47 21.72 10.49
C GLY A 226 -6.44 21.49 9.38
N ASN A 227 -5.37 20.79 9.73
CA ASN A 227 -4.33 20.38 8.79
C ASN A 227 -4.49 18.90 8.39
N ASP A 228 -5.48 18.21 8.94
CA ASP A 228 -5.80 16.83 8.60
C ASP A 228 -6.41 16.72 7.20
N VAL A 229 -6.32 15.51 6.62
CA VAL A 229 -6.76 15.26 5.25
C VAL A 229 -8.26 15.54 5.07
N LEU A 230 -9.11 15.17 6.03
CA LEU A 230 -10.56 15.40 5.96
C LEU A 230 -10.90 16.87 5.91
N SER A 231 -10.26 17.71 6.73
CA SER A 231 -10.45 19.18 6.71
C SER A 231 -10.09 19.79 5.36
N LEU A 232 -8.97 19.32 4.78
CA LEU A 232 -8.52 19.78 3.47
C LEU A 232 -9.46 19.31 2.33
N MET A 233 -9.98 18.09 2.40
CA MET A 233 -10.95 17.56 1.43
C MET A 233 -12.28 18.33 1.49
N LEU A 234 -12.76 18.65 2.69
CA LEU A 234 -14.00 19.44 2.88
C LEU A 234 -13.90 20.84 2.31
N SER A 235 -12.70 21.44 2.29
CA SER A 235 -12.46 22.77 1.74
C SER A 235 -12.09 22.77 0.25
N ALA A 236 -11.73 21.62 -0.31
CA ALA A 236 -11.29 21.51 -1.70
C ALA A 236 -12.45 21.75 -2.68
N LYS A 237 -12.16 22.49 -3.75
CA LYS A 237 -13.10 22.76 -4.86
C LYS A 237 -12.44 22.43 -6.19
N ASP A 238 -13.22 21.89 -7.10
CA ASP A 238 -12.79 21.69 -8.48
C ASP A 238 -12.80 23.00 -9.30
N GLU A 239 -12.45 22.92 -10.58
CA GLU A 239 -12.38 24.06 -11.49
C GLU A 239 -13.74 24.78 -11.69
N SER A 240 -14.85 24.08 -11.43
CA SER A 240 -16.20 24.65 -11.47
C SER A 240 -16.65 25.22 -10.12
N GLY A 241 -15.81 25.16 -9.08
CA GLY A 241 -16.13 25.56 -7.72
C GLY A 241 -16.91 24.53 -6.92
N GLN A 242 -17.11 23.31 -7.45
CA GLN A 242 -17.87 22.25 -6.80
C GLN A 242 -16.99 21.45 -5.82
N GLN A 243 -17.52 21.22 -4.62
CA GLN A 243 -16.90 20.38 -3.60
C GLN A 243 -17.23 18.89 -3.82
N MET A 244 -16.52 18.02 -3.10
CA MET A 244 -16.87 16.61 -3.01
C MET A 244 -18.18 16.43 -2.24
N SER A 245 -19.01 15.51 -2.70
CA SER A 245 -20.21 15.06 -1.98
C SER A 245 -19.83 14.20 -0.76
N ASP A 246 -20.76 14.06 0.21
CA ASP A 246 -20.50 13.27 1.42
C ASP A 246 -20.19 11.80 1.12
N ILE A 247 -20.80 11.25 0.09
CA ILE A 247 -20.52 9.86 -0.29
C ILE A 247 -19.12 9.73 -0.93
N GLU A 248 -18.68 10.70 -1.75
CA GLU A 248 -17.33 10.75 -2.29
C GLU A 248 -16.32 10.88 -1.15
N LEU A 249 -16.53 11.79 -0.19
CA LEU A 249 -15.68 11.94 0.98
C LEU A 249 -15.55 10.63 1.78
N LYS A 250 -16.66 9.96 2.07
CA LYS A 250 -16.65 8.70 2.84
C LYS A 250 -15.95 7.57 2.08
N ASP A 251 -16.19 7.43 0.78
CA ASP A 251 -15.55 6.43 -0.06
C ASP A 251 -14.03 6.65 -0.13
N GLU A 252 -13.58 7.92 -0.21
CA GLU A 252 -12.16 8.24 -0.23
C GLU A 252 -11.48 8.05 1.13
N LEU A 253 -12.14 8.39 2.23
CA LEU A 253 -11.63 8.11 3.57
C LEU A 253 -11.46 6.60 3.82
N MET A 254 -12.41 5.79 3.35
CA MET A 254 -12.28 4.32 3.37
C MET A 254 -11.14 3.84 2.48
N THR A 255 -10.94 4.48 1.33
CA THR A 255 -9.83 4.18 0.42
C THR A 255 -8.49 4.44 1.11
N MET A 256 -8.34 5.59 1.76
CA MET A 256 -7.11 5.95 2.49
C MET A 256 -6.84 5.00 3.65
N LEU A 257 -7.87 4.61 4.39
CA LEU A 257 -7.76 3.62 5.47
C LEU A 257 -7.24 2.28 4.96
N VAL A 258 -7.92 1.70 3.97
CA VAL A 258 -7.59 0.36 3.45
C VAL A 258 -6.23 0.37 2.75
N ALA A 259 -5.93 1.42 1.97
CA ALA A 259 -4.68 1.51 1.23
C ALA A 259 -3.48 1.88 2.11
N GLY A 260 -3.63 2.75 3.10
CA GLY A 260 -2.52 3.27 3.91
C GLY A 260 -2.10 2.37 5.05
N HIS A 261 -3.06 1.75 5.75
CA HIS A 261 -2.78 0.97 6.96
C HIS A 261 -1.96 -0.30 6.68
N GLU A 262 -2.53 -1.26 5.98
CA GLU A 262 -1.94 -2.60 5.82
C GLU A 262 -0.65 -2.56 4.99
N THR A 263 -0.58 -1.70 3.98
CA THR A 263 0.60 -1.62 3.11
C THR A 263 1.80 -1.07 3.86
N THR A 264 1.66 0.04 4.55
CA THR A 264 2.75 0.66 5.32
C THR A 264 3.19 -0.22 6.48
N ALA A 265 2.25 -0.81 7.23
CA ALA A 265 2.57 -1.75 8.31
C ALA A 265 3.37 -2.97 7.81
N SER A 266 3.04 -3.49 6.63
CA SER A 266 3.75 -4.63 6.04
C SER A 266 5.17 -4.25 5.60
N VAL A 267 5.37 -3.08 4.98
CA VAL A 267 6.73 -2.59 4.64
C VAL A 267 7.58 -2.42 5.89
N LEU A 268 7.03 -1.76 6.93
CA LEU A 268 7.71 -1.57 8.22
C LEU A 268 8.10 -2.90 8.87
N THR A 269 7.21 -3.89 8.82
CA THR A 269 7.47 -5.22 9.36
C THR A 269 8.63 -5.91 8.63
N TRP A 270 8.66 -5.85 7.29
CA TRP A 270 9.78 -6.37 6.50
C TRP A 270 11.08 -5.61 6.72
N ALA A 271 11.02 -4.28 6.82
CA ALA A 271 12.20 -3.45 7.11
C ALA A 271 12.80 -3.81 8.47
N LEU A 272 11.98 -3.93 9.52
CA LEU A 272 12.44 -4.35 10.85
C LEU A 272 13.06 -5.75 10.82
N TYR A 273 12.48 -6.69 10.05
CA TYR A 273 13.11 -8.00 9.87
C TYR A 273 14.50 -7.89 9.29
N TRP A 274 14.66 -7.18 8.17
CA TRP A 274 15.94 -7.10 7.47
C TRP A 274 17.00 -6.32 8.27
N ILE A 275 16.62 -5.21 8.90
CA ILE A 275 17.51 -4.42 9.75
C ILE A 275 18.07 -5.28 10.89
N HIS A 276 17.23 -6.09 11.55
CA HIS A 276 17.70 -6.91 12.67
C HIS A 276 18.31 -8.25 12.22
N LYS A 277 18.04 -8.69 10.99
CA LYS A 277 18.68 -9.87 10.37
C LYS A 277 20.11 -9.57 9.89
N LYS A 278 20.41 -8.30 9.58
CA LYS A 278 21.67 -7.82 9.02
C LYS A 278 22.31 -6.80 9.98
N PRO A 279 23.17 -7.26 10.93
CA PRO A 279 23.77 -6.38 11.95
C PRO A 279 24.60 -5.23 11.37
N ASP A 280 25.24 -5.43 10.22
CA ASP A 280 25.99 -4.42 9.48
C ASP A 280 25.10 -3.27 9.00
N ILE A 281 23.92 -3.57 8.50
CA ILE A 281 22.93 -2.58 8.08
C ILE A 281 22.38 -1.82 9.29
N LYS A 282 22.07 -2.52 10.39
CA LYS A 282 21.62 -1.88 11.62
C LYS A 282 22.70 -0.92 12.17
N ALA A 283 23.96 -1.33 12.15
CA ALA A 283 25.08 -0.50 12.63
C ALA A 283 25.21 0.80 11.80
N LYS A 284 25.21 0.71 10.46
CA LYS A 284 25.27 1.87 9.57
C LYS A 284 24.09 2.83 9.76
N LEU A 285 22.86 2.29 9.95
CA LEU A 285 21.69 3.12 10.24
C LEU A 285 21.82 3.88 11.55
N LEU A 286 22.28 3.20 12.61
CA LEU A 286 22.49 3.83 13.92
C LEU A 286 23.60 4.88 13.87
N GLU A 287 24.69 4.61 13.13
CA GLU A 287 25.76 5.57 12.90
C GLU A 287 25.23 6.83 12.21
N GLU A 288 24.54 6.68 11.06
CA GLU A 288 23.96 7.82 10.32
C GLU A 288 22.98 8.64 11.18
N ILE A 289 22.11 7.97 11.94
CA ILE A 289 21.15 8.65 12.82
C ILE A 289 21.87 9.40 13.96
N ASN A 290 22.89 8.78 14.58
CA ASN A 290 23.62 9.38 15.68
C ASN A 290 24.48 10.57 15.23
N GLU A 291 25.05 10.51 14.03
CA GLU A 291 25.82 11.62 13.46
C GLU A 291 24.96 12.87 13.20
N LEU A 292 23.68 12.69 12.90
CA LEU A 292 22.75 13.81 12.72
C LEU A 292 22.60 14.63 14.00
N GLY A 293 22.59 14.00 15.17
CA GLY A 293 22.52 14.65 16.49
C GLY A 293 21.24 15.45 16.77
N GLU A 294 20.37 15.59 15.80
CA GLU A 294 19.13 16.36 15.87
C GLU A 294 17.90 15.45 15.99
N SER A 295 16.82 16.03 16.52
CA SER A 295 15.53 15.34 16.66
C SER A 295 14.46 15.84 15.66
N ASP A 296 14.81 16.76 14.74
CA ASP A 296 13.86 17.23 13.71
C ASP A 296 13.44 16.08 12.80
N PRO A 297 12.12 15.75 12.74
CA PRO A 297 11.62 14.66 11.91
C PRO A 297 12.00 14.79 10.42
N MET A 298 12.09 16.02 9.91
CA MET A 298 12.40 16.22 8.49
C MET A 298 13.88 16.01 8.19
N ALA A 299 14.77 16.38 9.11
CA ALA A 299 16.18 16.08 9.01
C ALA A 299 16.42 14.55 9.02
N ILE A 300 15.78 13.83 9.96
CA ILE A 300 15.80 12.35 10.00
C ILE A 300 15.27 11.75 8.71
N ALA A 301 14.13 12.23 8.22
CA ALA A 301 13.52 11.69 6.98
C ALA A 301 14.36 11.97 5.73
N SER A 302 15.34 12.87 5.77
CA SER A 302 16.25 13.18 4.66
C SER A 302 17.49 12.29 4.61
N LEU A 303 17.76 11.48 5.65
CA LEU A 303 18.94 10.64 5.76
C LEU A 303 19.09 9.67 4.57
N PRO A 304 20.24 9.66 3.88
CA PRO A 304 20.41 8.88 2.66
C PRO A 304 20.35 7.38 2.87
N TYR A 305 21.05 6.85 3.89
CA TYR A 305 21.08 5.41 4.14
C TYR A 305 19.73 4.89 4.65
N LEU A 306 19.05 5.65 5.51
CA LEU A 306 17.68 5.34 5.93
C LEU A 306 16.72 5.30 4.73
N THR A 307 16.87 6.23 3.78
CA THR A 307 16.10 6.25 2.55
C THR A 307 16.41 5.03 1.68
N ALA A 308 17.68 4.63 1.58
CA ALA A 308 18.10 3.45 0.84
C ALA A 308 17.53 2.15 1.44
N VAL A 309 17.52 2.03 2.77
CA VAL A 309 16.92 0.89 3.49
C VAL A 309 15.39 0.83 3.26
N ALA A 310 14.69 1.97 3.30
CA ALA A 310 13.27 2.04 2.99
C ALA A 310 12.97 1.60 1.54
N ASN A 311 13.75 2.08 0.58
CA ASN A 311 13.61 1.71 -0.82
C ASN A 311 13.90 0.23 -1.06
N GLU A 312 14.95 -0.33 -0.45
CA GLU A 312 15.28 -1.74 -0.60
C GLU A 312 14.22 -2.64 0.04
N SER A 313 13.59 -2.20 1.13
CA SER A 313 12.46 -2.91 1.75
C SER A 313 11.24 -2.97 0.82
N LEU A 314 10.99 -1.88 0.09
CA LEU A 314 9.93 -1.81 -0.92
C LEU A 314 10.27 -2.62 -2.18
N ARG A 315 11.57 -2.76 -2.52
CA ARG A 315 12.02 -3.49 -3.70
C ARG A 315 11.94 -5.00 -3.53
N ILE A 316 12.53 -5.52 -2.44
CA ILE A 316 12.76 -6.97 -2.29
C ILE A 316 11.46 -7.75 -2.04
N TYR A 317 10.52 -7.15 -1.29
CA TYR A 317 9.20 -7.72 -1.06
C TYR A 317 8.11 -6.66 -1.32
N PRO A 318 7.80 -6.36 -2.59
CA PRO A 318 6.74 -5.42 -2.92
C PRO A 318 5.42 -5.87 -2.31
N ILE A 319 4.86 -5.08 -1.41
CA ILE A 319 3.64 -5.46 -0.68
C ILE A 319 2.48 -5.75 -1.64
N VAL A 320 2.44 -5.04 -2.76
CA VAL A 320 1.56 -5.34 -3.89
C VAL A 320 2.45 -5.78 -5.07
N PRO A 321 2.35 -7.04 -5.54
CA PRO A 321 3.28 -7.58 -6.53
C PRO A 321 3.10 -7.02 -7.94
N ILE A 322 1.98 -6.35 -8.22
CA ILE A 322 1.61 -5.81 -9.52
C ILE A 322 1.09 -4.37 -9.39
N VAL A 323 1.25 -3.57 -10.41
CA VAL A 323 0.51 -2.30 -10.57
C VAL A 323 -0.95 -2.62 -10.93
N PHE A 324 -1.87 -1.72 -10.62
CA PHE A 324 -3.26 -1.86 -11.09
C PHE A 324 -3.30 -2.13 -12.59
N PRO A 325 -3.98 -3.20 -13.03
CA PRO A 325 -4.04 -3.59 -14.44
C PRO A 325 -4.56 -2.46 -15.32
N ARG A 326 -4.07 -2.39 -16.54
CA ARG A 326 -4.46 -1.44 -17.59
C ARG A 326 -5.25 -2.16 -18.66
N ILE A 327 -6.52 -1.84 -18.83
CA ILE A 327 -7.38 -2.39 -19.88
C ILE A 327 -7.34 -1.45 -21.06
N SER A 328 -6.88 -1.91 -22.23
CA SER A 328 -6.81 -1.08 -23.43
C SER A 328 -8.21 -0.72 -23.94
N LYS A 329 -8.46 0.59 -24.17
CA LYS A 329 -9.72 1.09 -24.75
C LYS A 329 -9.76 0.99 -26.27
N GLN A 330 -8.60 0.89 -26.87
CA GLN A 330 -8.39 0.81 -28.32
C GLN A 330 -7.20 -0.10 -28.59
N GLU A 331 -6.90 -0.34 -29.87
CA GLU A 331 -5.66 -1.00 -30.25
C GLU A 331 -4.45 -0.22 -29.73
N VAL A 332 -3.49 -0.91 -29.13
CA VAL A 332 -2.27 -0.33 -28.56
C VAL A 332 -1.05 -1.14 -28.97
N THR A 333 0.00 -0.43 -29.34
CA THR A 333 1.31 -1.05 -29.60
C THR A 333 2.23 -0.72 -28.44
N VAL A 334 2.82 -1.75 -27.82
CA VAL A 334 3.73 -1.64 -26.69
C VAL A 334 4.90 -2.59 -26.95
N ASN A 335 6.12 -2.10 -26.87
CA ASN A 335 7.36 -2.86 -27.13
C ASN A 335 7.30 -3.66 -28.46
N GLY A 336 6.78 -3.03 -29.53
CA GLY A 336 6.66 -3.66 -30.85
C GLY A 336 5.53 -4.68 -31.02
N HIS A 337 4.78 -4.99 -29.95
CA HIS A 337 3.61 -5.87 -30.01
C HIS A 337 2.32 -5.06 -30.04
N THR A 338 1.44 -5.39 -30.98
CA THR A 338 0.13 -4.75 -31.11
C THR A 338 -0.95 -5.61 -30.45
N PHE A 339 -1.72 -4.99 -29.56
CA PHE A 339 -2.78 -5.64 -28.79
C PHE A 339 -4.14 -5.01 -29.12
N PRO A 340 -5.19 -5.82 -29.29
CA PRO A 340 -6.54 -5.33 -29.55
C PRO A 340 -7.11 -4.61 -28.30
N PRO A 341 -8.21 -3.86 -28.50
CA PRO A 341 -9.02 -3.36 -27.38
C PRO A 341 -9.37 -4.48 -26.39
N GLU A 342 -9.65 -4.12 -25.12
CA GLU A 342 -9.98 -5.02 -24.02
C GLU A 342 -8.81 -5.95 -23.60
N THR A 343 -7.59 -5.70 -24.04
CA THR A 343 -6.41 -6.42 -23.52
C THR A 343 -6.02 -5.87 -22.17
N THR A 344 -5.84 -6.77 -21.19
CA THR A 344 -5.44 -6.41 -19.81
C THR A 344 -3.94 -6.54 -19.64
N LEU A 345 -3.25 -5.41 -19.59
CA LEU A 345 -1.81 -5.30 -19.36
C LEU A 345 -1.52 -5.13 -17.86
N VAL A 346 -0.56 -5.90 -17.34
CA VAL A 346 -0.23 -5.95 -15.92
C VAL A 346 1.26 -5.70 -15.70
N PRO A 347 1.69 -4.44 -15.46
CA PRO A 347 3.07 -4.21 -15.04
C PRO A 347 3.35 -4.93 -13.73
N SER A 348 4.35 -5.84 -13.74
CA SER A 348 4.74 -6.63 -12.57
C SER A 348 5.82 -5.90 -11.77
N ILE A 349 5.46 -5.41 -10.60
CA ILE A 349 6.42 -4.76 -9.69
C ILE A 349 7.47 -5.78 -9.26
N TYR A 350 7.02 -6.97 -8.81
CA TYR A 350 7.91 -8.00 -8.30
C TYR A 350 8.90 -8.47 -9.39
N SER A 351 8.42 -8.87 -10.56
CA SER A 351 9.30 -9.36 -11.62
C SER A 351 10.29 -8.29 -12.12
N LEU A 352 9.84 -7.02 -12.21
CA LEU A 352 10.72 -5.90 -12.55
C LEU A 352 11.82 -5.69 -11.49
N HIS A 353 11.45 -5.68 -10.21
CA HIS A 353 12.37 -5.43 -9.10
C HIS A 353 13.33 -6.61 -8.84
N HIS A 354 13.12 -7.76 -9.49
CA HIS A 354 13.97 -8.94 -9.40
C HIS A 354 14.72 -9.26 -10.68
N ARG A 355 14.77 -8.31 -11.62
CA ARG A 355 15.61 -8.42 -12.81
C ARG A 355 17.08 -8.30 -12.44
N GLU A 356 17.89 -9.31 -12.76
CA GLU A 356 19.32 -9.31 -12.45
C GLU A 356 20.13 -8.26 -13.24
N ASP A 357 19.67 -7.89 -14.43
CA ASP A 357 20.29 -6.84 -15.25
C ASP A 357 20.08 -5.42 -14.67
N LEU A 358 19.05 -5.21 -13.85
CA LEU A 358 18.78 -3.96 -13.15
C LEU A 358 19.25 -3.98 -11.69
N TYR A 359 19.08 -5.10 -11.03
CA TYR A 359 19.34 -5.31 -9.60
C TYR A 359 20.22 -6.55 -9.40
N PRO A 360 21.53 -6.46 -9.66
CA PRO A 360 22.45 -7.59 -9.41
C PRO A 360 22.27 -8.15 -8.00
N GLU A 361 22.28 -9.49 -7.87
CA GLU A 361 21.94 -10.19 -6.63
C GLU A 361 20.54 -9.80 -6.12
N SER A 362 19.55 -9.84 -7.00
CA SER A 362 18.20 -9.28 -6.79
C SER A 362 17.47 -9.87 -5.59
N LYS A 363 17.82 -11.08 -5.16
CA LYS A 363 17.25 -11.75 -3.98
C LYS A 363 17.95 -11.38 -2.66
N GLN A 364 19.02 -10.58 -2.70
CA GLN A 364 19.71 -10.09 -1.51
C GLN A 364 19.22 -8.72 -1.11
N PHE A 365 19.09 -8.49 0.19
CA PHE A 365 18.79 -7.18 0.75
C PHE A 365 20.07 -6.34 0.80
N LYS A 366 20.20 -5.37 -0.10
CA LYS A 366 21.39 -4.52 -0.31
C LYS A 366 20.96 -3.06 -0.50
N PRO A 367 20.80 -2.28 0.59
CA PRO A 367 20.41 -0.87 0.50
C PRO A 367 21.37 -0.02 -0.33
N GLU A 368 22.65 -0.37 -0.34
CA GLU A 368 23.72 0.34 -1.01
C GLU A 368 23.45 0.58 -2.49
N ARG A 369 22.71 -0.30 -3.15
CA ARG A 369 22.31 -0.14 -4.55
C ARG A 369 21.56 1.17 -4.84
N PHE A 370 20.84 1.70 -3.84
CA PHE A 370 20.14 2.98 -3.94
C PHE A 370 21.01 4.20 -3.65
N LEU A 371 22.22 4.00 -3.14
CA LEU A 371 23.24 5.03 -3.01
C LEU A 371 24.17 5.07 -4.23
N GLU A 372 24.46 3.91 -4.80
CA GLU A 372 25.38 3.75 -5.95
C GLU A 372 24.72 4.15 -7.28
N ARG A 373 23.38 3.99 -7.40
CA ARG A 373 22.66 4.24 -8.63
C ARG A 373 21.29 4.91 -8.38
N GLN A 374 20.93 5.85 -9.24
CA GLN A 374 19.58 6.38 -9.33
C GLN A 374 18.76 5.54 -10.32
N PHE A 375 17.66 4.95 -9.83
CA PHE A 375 16.71 4.24 -10.67
C PHE A 375 15.67 5.20 -11.24
N THR A 376 15.31 4.99 -12.49
CA THR A 376 14.25 5.77 -13.15
C THR A 376 12.86 5.38 -12.62
N ALA A 377 11.85 6.22 -12.91
CA ALA A 377 10.47 6.01 -12.51
C ALA A 377 9.78 4.80 -13.19
N TRP A 378 10.47 4.09 -14.08
CA TRP A 378 10.01 2.86 -14.72
C TRP A 378 10.92 1.66 -14.46
N GLU A 379 12.03 1.85 -13.74
CA GLU A 379 12.87 0.79 -13.18
C GLU A 379 12.50 0.47 -11.74
N PHE A 380 12.16 1.49 -10.93
CA PHE A 380 11.74 1.33 -9.54
C PHE A 380 10.32 1.88 -9.36
N ILE A 381 9.33 0.99 -9.28
CA ILE A 381 7.90 1.31 -9.30
C ILE A 381 7.11 0.79 -8.08
N PRO A 382 7.62 0.85 -6.84
CA PRO A 382 6.91 0.29 -5.69
C PRO A 382 5.55 0.96 -5.44
N PHE A 383 5.39 2.19 -5.90
CA PHE A 383 4.17 2.98 -5.83
C PHE A 383 3.41 3.06 -7.17
N GLY A 384 3.73 2.15 -8.12
CA GLY A 384 3.19 2.22 -9.47
C GLY A 384 3.70 3.44 -10.25
N GLY A 385 2.96 3.86 -11.29
CA GLY A 385 3.38 4.97 -12.15
C GLY A 385 2.24 5.53 -13.00
N GLY A 386 2.60 6.55 -13.81
CA GLY A 386 1.64 7.29 -14.64
C GLY A 386 0.60 8.03 -13.80
N ASN A 387 -0.58 8.22 -14.37
CA ASN A 387 -1.71 8.90 -13.70
C ASN A 387 -2.29 8.11 -12.51
N ARG A 388 -1.84 6.86 -12.33
CA ARG A 388 -2.28 5.95 -11.24
C ARG A 388 -1.21 5.74 -10.18
N ARG A 389 -0.14 6.53 -10.20
CA ARG A 389 0.86 6.49 -9.13
C ARG A 389 0.19 6.74 -7.79
N CYS A 390 0.63 6.02 -6.77
CA CYS A 390 0.10 6.13 -5.40
C CYS A 390 0.01 7.59 -4.97
N LEU A 391 -1.18 7.99 -4.50
CA LEU A 391 -1.42 9.35 -4.04
C LEU A 391 -0.65 9.65 -2.75
N GLY A 392 -0.65 8.68 -1.82
CA GLY A 392 -0.02 8.80 -0.51
C GLY A 392 1.47 8.45 -0.48
N TYR A 393 2.18 8.34 -1.61
CA TYR A 393 3.57 7.87 -1.64
C TYR A 393 4.51 8.69 -0.74
N ALA A 394 4.32 10.03 -0.70
CA ALA A 394 5.17 10.90 0.09
C ALA A 394 4.93 10.73 1.60
N LEU A 395 3.66 10.59 2.01
CA LEU A 395 3.31 10.28 3.39
C LEU A 395 3.81 8.89 3.79
N ALA A 396 3.62 7.89 2.96
CA ALA A 396 4.09 6.52 3.23
C ALA A 396 5.63 6.48 3.40
N MET A 397 6.38 7.16 2.54
CA MET A 397 7.85 7.24 2.67
C MET A 397 8.29 7.99 3.92
N LEU A 398 7.59 9.08 4.28
CA LEU A 398 7.85 9.80 5.53
C LEU A 398 7.58 8.89 6.73
N GLU A 399 6.43 8.24 6.76
CA GLU A 399 6.00 7.35 7.83
C GLU A 399 6.98 6.17 7.99
N ILE A 400 7.35 5.49 6.91
CA ILE A 400 8.31 4.38 6.95
C ILE A 400 9.63 4.84 7.58
N LYS A 401 10.20 5.95 7.12
CA LYS A 401 11.49 6.44 7.59
C LYS A 401 11.44 6.87 9.06
N LEU A 402 10.43 7.65 9.43
CA LEU A 402 10.31 8.16 10.80
C LEU A 402 10.00 7.07 11.82
N VAL A 403 9.13 6.12 11.48
CA VAL A 403 8.83 4.97 12.36
C VAL A 403 10.09 4.13 12.58
N LEU A 404 10.82 3.79 11.51
CA LEU A 404 12.06 3.01 11.62
C LEU A 404 13.11 3.73 12.47
N ALA A 405 13.37 5.00 12.21
CA ALA A 405 14.35 5.78 12.96
C ALA A 405 13.94 5.92 14.44
N THR A 406 12.66 6.23 14.71
CA THR A 406 12.14 6.37 16.08
C THR A 406 12.28 5.06 16.87
N ILE A 407 11.99 3.92 16.23
CA ILE A 407 12.17 2.61 16.85
C ILE A 407 13.65 2.35 17.15
N LEU A 408 14.53 2.58 16.17
CA LEU A 408 15.97 2.30 16.34
C LEU A 408 16.63 3.17 17.41
N ILE A 409 16.17 4.41 17.57
CA ILE A 409 16.70 5.35 18.58
C ILE A 409 16.24 4.95 20.00
N ASN A 410 14.98 4.57 20.16
CA ASN A 410 14.36 4.48 21.48
C ASN A 410 14.21 3.05 22.01
N PHE A 411 14.30 2.03 21.14
CA PHE A 411 13.95 0.66 21.52
C PHE A 411 15.02 -0.33 21.01
N PRO A 412 15.88 -0.87 21.92
CA PRO A 412 16.88 -1.88 21.55
C PRO A 412 16.18 -3.23 21.29
N LEU A 413 15.90 -3.53 20.04
CA LEU A 413 15.19 -4.73 19.62
C LEU A 413 16.15 -5.80 19.07
N LYS A 414 15.76 -7.09 19.27
CA LYS A 414 16.38 -8.25 18.61
C LYS A 414 15.30 -9.17 18.01
N LEU A 415 15.67 -9.92 16.98
CA LEU A 415 14.82 -10.97 16.42
C LEU A 415 14.73 -12.16 17.37
N ALA A 416 13.50 -12.63 17.65
CA ALA A 416 13.27 -13.90 18.34
C ALA A 416 13.41 -15.09 17.38
N GLU A 417 13.10 -14.92 16.09
CA GLU A 417 13.21 -15.93 15.05
C GLU A 417 14.02 -15.43 13.86
N GLN A 418 14.95 -16.26 13.37
CA GLN A 418 15.88 -15.89 12.31
C GLN A 418 15.34 -16.10 10.88
N SER A 419 14.25 -16.85 10.70
CA SER A 419 13.71 -17.15 9.38
C SER A 419 12.24 -16.74 9.30
N VAL A 420 11.94 -15.88 8.35
CA VAL A 420 10.59 -15.38 8.06
C VAL A 420 10.27 -15.66 6.60
N LYS A 421 9.12 -16.25 6.33
CA LYS A 421 8.60 -16.47 4.98
C LYS A 421 7.54 -15.42 4.66
N TYR A 422 7.29 -15.20 3.38
CA TYR A 422 6.15 -14.39 2.95
C TYR A 422 4.86 -15.23 2.91
N ARG A 423 3.74 -14.56 3.06
CA ARG A 423 2.41 -15.12 2.80
C ARG A 423 1.49 -14.05 2.25
N ARG A 424 0.47 -14.48 1.53
CA ARG A 424 -0.59 -13.56 1.12
C ARG A 424 -1.49 -13.22 2.30
N ARG A 425 -1.81 -11.92 2.42
CA ARG A 425 -2.76 -11.38 3.38
C ARG A 425 -3.72 -10.46 2.64
N GLY A 426 -4.91 -10.95 2.33
CA GLY A 426 -5.85 -10.20 1.52
C GLY A 426 -5.30 -9.85 0.12
N LEU A 427 -5.16 -8.58 -0.15
CA LEU A 427 -4.61 -8.04 -1.40
C LEU A 427 -3.09 -7.85 -1.35
N THR A 428 -2.49 -7.93 -0.18
CA THR A 428 -1.08 -7.66 0.10
C THR A 428 -0.26 -8.94 0.33
N ILE A 429 1.05 -8.78 0.33
CA ILE A 429 2.00 -9.82 0.73
C ILE A 429 2.67 -9.38 2.03
N ALA A 430 2.52 -10.19 3.07
CA ALA A 430 3.04 -9.91 4.40
C ALA A 430 3.96 -11.04 4.88
N THR A 431 4.54 -10.88 6.06
CA THR A 431 5.32 -11.91 6.75
C THR A 431 4.41 -13.03 7.27
N SER A 432 4.90 -14.27 7.26
CA SER A 432 4.08 -15.44 7.66
C SER A 432 3.80 -15.51 9.16
N ASN A 433 4.78 -15.09 9.97
CA ASN A 433 4.75 -15.17 11.45
C ASN A 433 4.69 -13.80 12.14
N GLY A 434 4.58 -12.69 11.38
CA GLY A 434 4.48 -11.35 11.94
C GLY A 434 5.78 -10.76 12.51
N VAL A 435 6.92 -11.43 12.33
CA VAL A 435 8.26 -11.04 12.82
C VAL A 435 8.26 -10.83 14.34
N PRO A 436 8.48 -11.92 15.12
CA PRO A 436 8.61 -11.80 16.56
C PRO A 436 9.91 -11.04 16.94
N LEU A 437 9.75 -9.98 17.71
CA LEU A 437 10.82 -9.14 18.26
C LEU A 437 10.78 -9.18 19.78
N VAL A 438 11.94 -8.95 20.42
CA VAL A 438 12.10 -8.83 21.85
C VAL A 438 12.78 -7.50 22.16
N LEU A 439 12.23 -6.73 23.11
CA LEU A 439 12.87 -5.54 23.65
C LEU A 439 13.94 -5.99 24.67
N GLN A 440 15.18 -5.53 24.45
CA GLN A 440 16.33 -5.82 25.31
C GLN A 440 16.41 -4.77 26.45
N ASP A 441 17.17 -5.07 27.48
CA ASP A 441 17.51 -4.13 28.57
C ASP A 441 18.39 -2.97 28.08
#